data_1ff4822c8be70d244c35dc145415d1d7
#
_entry.id   1ff4822c8be70d244c35dc145415d1d7
#
_cell.length_a   1.000
_cell.length_b   1.000
_cell.length_c   1.000
_cell.angle_alpha   90.00
_cell.angle_beta   90.00
_cell.angle_gamma   90.00
#
_symmetry.space_group_name_H-M   'P 1'
#
loop_
_entity.id
_entity.type
_entity.pdbx_description
1 polymer ?
#
loop_
_entity_poly.entity_id
_entity_poly.type
_entity_poly.pdbx_seq_one_letter_code
_entity_poly.pdbx_strand_id
1 'polypeptide(L)'
;MTTESKPEFHFIYLRFKDMLSKFAGKSLQIRAENPNQCELIGPPTPRSKGKEVWFGAARIGKRYVSYHLMPVYVFPDLLDGISPELKKRMQGKSCFNYTHVDERLFHELSELTKQGYERYKKEGFIG
;
A
#
# COMPACT_ATOMS: atom_id res chain seq x y z
N MET A 1 28.26 4.80 11.35
CA MET A 1 27.74 4.27 11.36
C MET A 1 26.90 4.06 10.66
N THR A 2 26.44 3.63 10.86
CA THR A 2 25.84 3.23 9.85
C THR A 2 24.64 3.84 9.61
N THR A 3 24.28 3.94 8.49
CA THR A 3 23.09 4.53 8.13
C THR A 3 22.21 3.59 7.51
N GLU A 4 22.53 2.35 7.60
CA GLU A 4 21.68 1.39 7.01
C GLU A 4 20.40 1.32 7.74
N SER A 5 19.39 0.86 7.10
CA SER A 5 18.07 0.73 7.67
C SER A 5 18.10 -0.19 8.86
N LYS A 6 17.25 0.08 9.81
CA LYS A 6 17.11 -0.78 10.97
C LYS A 6 16.57 -2.13 10.55
N PRO A 7 16.97 -3.21 11.23
CA PRO A 7 16.40 -4.53 10.91
C PRO A 7 14.89 -4.55 10.99
N GLU A 8 14.31 -3.79 11.91
CA GLU A 8 12.86 -3.69 12.03
C GLU A 8 12.23 -3.11 10.77
N PHE A 9 12.90 -2.18 10.10
CA PHE A 9 12.39 -1.60 8.86
C PHE A 9 12.26 -2.64 7.77
N HIS A 10 13.24 -3.52 7.65
CA HIS A 10 13.18 -4.58 6.66
C HIS A 10 12.01 -5.52 6.94
N PHE A 11 11.79 -5.85 8.21
CA PHE A 11 10.68 -6.70 8.62
C PHE A 11 9.33 -6.03 8.30
N ILE A 12 9.20 -4.73 8.61
CA ILE A 12 7.99 -3.98 8.29
C ILE A 12 7.73 -4.01 6.79
N TYR A 13 8.78 -3.77 6.02
CA TYR A 13 8.67 -3.78 4.56
C TYR A 13 8.17 -5.12 4.03
N LEU A 14 8.71 -6.22 4.55
CA LEU A 14 8.26 -7.54 4.11
C LEU A 14 6.80 -7.78 4.46
N ARG A 15 6.34 -7.28 5.60
CA ARG A 15 4.93 -7.37 5.96
C ARG A 15 4.06 -6.57 4.98
N PHE A 16 4.51 -5.38 4.59
CA PHE A 16 3.78 -4.57 3.63
C PHE A 16 3.75 -5.23 2.25
N LYS A 17 4.89 -5.75 1.83
CA LYS A 17 4.94 -6.46 0.55
C LYS A 17 4.00 -7.66 0.55
N ASP A 18 3.93 -8.37 1.66
CA ASP A 18 3.02 -9.49 1.80
C ASP A 18 1.56 -9.07 1.69
N MET A 19 1.19 -7.94 2.32
CA MET A 19 -0.17 -7.41 2.21
C MET A 19 -0.55 -7.14 0.76
N LEU A 20 0.35 -6.50 0.01
CA LEU A 20 0.10 -6.21 -1.40
C LEU A 20 0.07 -7.48 -2.23
N SER A 21 0.95 -8.42 -1.94
CA SER A 21 1.06 -9.66 -2.72
C SER A 21 -0.20 -10.50 -2.67
N LYS A 22 -1.00 -10.36 -1.63
CA LYS A 22 -2.26 -11.10 -1.52
C LYS A 22 -3.24 -10.76 -2.64
N PHE A 23 -3.09 -9.59 -3.24
CA PHE A 23 -3.99 -9.16 -4.31
C PHE A 23 -3.35 -9.25 -5.68
N ALA A 24 -2.15 -9.82 -5.77
CA ALA A 24 -1.52 -10.09 -7.05
C ALA A 24 -2.24 -11.27 -7.74
N GLY A 25 -2.41 -11.14 -9.04
CA GLY A 25 -3.10 -12.16 -9.82
C GLY A 25 -3.30 -11.69 -11.24
N LYS A 26 -4.49 -11.91 -11.78
CA LYS A 26 -4.75 -11.56 -13.18
C LYS A 26 -4.80 -10.06 -13.41
N SER A 27 -5.33 -9.31 -12.42
CA SER A 27 -5.57 -7.88 -12.59
C SER A 27 -4.45 -7.00 -12.05
N LEU A 28 -3.62 -7.53 -11.17
CA LEU A 28 -2.56 -6.77 -10.53
C LEU A 28 -1.34 -7.66 -10.34
N GLN A 29 -0.16 -7.08 -10.50
CA GLN A 29 1.09 -7.82 -10.36
C GLN A 29 2.10 -7.03 -9.55
N ILE A 30 2.94 -7.75 -8.79
CA ILE A 30 4.03 -7.12 -8.05
C ILE A 30 5.16 -6.80 -9.01
N ARG A 31 5.65 -5.56 -8.92
CA ARG A 31 6.86 -5.14 -9.63
C ARG A 31 7.84 -4.63 -8.58
N ALA A 32 9.01 -5.29 -8.49
CA ALA A 32 10.02 -4.93 -7.51
C ALA A 32 11.35 -4.77 -8.23
N GLU A 33 11.75 -3.53 -8.46
CA GLU A 33 12.99 -3.24 -9.20
C GLU A 33 14.21 -3.23 -8.30
N ASN A 34 14.02 -3.17 -6.99
CA ASN A 34 15.12 -3.26 -6.04
C ASN A 34 14.62 -3.86 -4.72
N PRO A 35 15.52 -4.27 -3.82
CA PRO A 35 15.11 -4.97 -2.60
C PRO A 35 14.35 -4.12 -1.60
N ASN A 36 14.35 -2.80 -1.77
CA ASN A 36 13.76 -1.90 -0.77
C ASN A 36 12.45 -1.28 -1.23
N GLN A 37 11.93 -1.69 -2.37
CA GLN A 37 10.76 -1.06 -2.94
C GLN A 37 9.99 -2.03 -3.83
N CYS A 38 8.66 -2.00 -3.73
CA CYS A 38 7.82 -2.76 -4.65
C CYS A 38 6.53 -2.00 -4.92
N GLU A 39 5.90 -2.33 -6.03
CA GLU A 39 4.61 -1.76 -6.42
C GLU A 39 3.66 -2.88 -6.82
N LEU A 40 2.38 -2.64 -6.62
CA LEU A 40 1.33 -3.51 -7.14
C LEU A 40 0.60 -2.74 -8.23
N ILE A 41 0.73 -3.19 -9.46
CA ILE A 41 0.24 -2.47 -10.63
C ILE A 41 -0.58 -3.40 -11.51
N GLY A 42 -1.40 -2.80 -12.36
CA GLY A 42 -2.21 -3.55 -13.32
C GLY A 42 -2.18 -2.94 -14.69
N PRO A 43 -2.68 -3.68 -15.69
CA PRO A 43 -2.72 -3.17 -17.06
C PRO A 43 -3.73 -2.05 -17.18
N PRO A 44 -3.60 -1.23 -18.23
CA PRO A 44 -4.56 -0.15 -18.46
C PRO A 44 -5.99 -0.67 -18.60
N THR A 45 -6.93 0.12 -18.12
CA THR A 45 -8.35 -0.14 -18.25
C THR A 45 -9.02 1.14 -18.75
N PRO A 46 -10.29 1.08 -19.17
CA PRO A 46 -10.99 2.31 -19.57
C PRO A 46 -11.02 3.35 -18.46
N ARG A 47 -11.13 2.91 -17.21
CA ARG A 47 -11.15 3.84 -16.08
C ARG A 47 -9.79 4.50 -15.84
N SER A 48 -8.72 3.84 -16.20
CA SER A 48 -7.38 4.41 -16.04
C SER A 48 -6.96 5.26 -17.24
N LYS A 49 -7.83 5.40 -18.23
CA LYS A 49 -7.60 6.23 -19.41
C LYS A 49 -6.33 5.87 -20.15
N GLY A 50 -6.08 4.57 -20.27
CA GLY A 50 -4.94 4.06 -21.04
C GLY A 50 -3.64 4.01 -20.28
N LYS A 51 -3.64 4.32 -18.99
CA LYS A 51 -2.44 4.27 -18.16
C LYS A 51 -2.45 3.02 -17.29
N GLU A 52 -1.27 2.55 -16.92
CA GLU A 52 -1.20 1.46 -15.94
C GLU A 52 -1.98 1.84 -14.70
N VAL A 53 -2.63 0.85 -14.10
CA VAL A 53 -3.33 1.04 -12.84
C VAL A 53 -2.32 0.88 -11.72
N TRP A 54 -2.17 1.91 -10.90
CA TRP A 54 -1.28 1.86 -9.75
C TRP A 54 -2.14 1.66 -8.51
N PHE A 55 -1.98 0.50 -7.88
CA PHE A 55 -2.80 0.16 -6.72
C PHE A 55 -2.12 0.54 -5.42
N GLY A 56 -0.87 0.19 -5.27
CA GLY A 56 -0.16 0.50 -4.05
C GLY A 56 1.33 0.24 -4.17
N ALA A 57 2.05 0.56 -3.11
CA ALA A 57 3.50 0.40 -3.08
C ALA A 57 3.99 0.32 -1.63
N ALA A 58 5.15 -0.29 -1.45
CA ALA A 58 5.84 -0.30 -0.18
C ALA A 58 7.29 0.07 -0.42
N ARG A 59 7.88 0.82 0.52
CA ARG A 59 9.24 1.30 0.36
C ARG A 59 9.92 1.53 1.69
N ILE A 60 11.19 1.11 1.79
CA ILE A 60 12.03 1.43 2.94
C ILE A 60 12.69 2.78 2.69
N GLY A 61 12.43 3.74 3.56
CA GLY A 61 13.10 5.02 3.53
C GLY A 61 14.14 5.12 4.61
N LYS A 62 14.74 6.30 4.76
CA LYS A 62 15.76 6.52 5.79
C LYS A 62 15.16 6.61 7.19
N ARG A 63 13.97 7.15 7.28
CA ARG A 63 13.35 7.45 8.58
C ARG A 63 12.15 6.58 8.89
N TYR A 64 11.56 5.95 7.88
CA TYR A 64 10.36 5.15 8.07
C TYR A 64 10.15 4.25 6.85
N VAL A 65 9.25 3.30 7.03
CA VAL A 65 8.80 2.45 5.93
C VAL A 65 7.42 2.95 5.53
N SER A 66 7.23 3.16 4.24
CA SER A 66 6.00 3.73 3.71
C SER A 66 5.16 2.67 3.02
N TYR A 67 3.85 2.80 3.19
CA TYR A 67 2.86 2.00 2.49
C TYR A 67 1.92 2.95 1.78
N HIS A 68 1.90 2.90 0.46
CA HIS A 68 1.00 3.71 -0.34
C HIS A 68 -0.19 2.89 -0.77
N LEU A 69 -1.38 3.46 -0.69
CA LEU A 69 -2.59 2.78 -1.09
C LEU A 69 -3.43 3.75 -1.93
N MET A 70 -3.33 3.63 -3.25
CA MET A 70 -3.96 4.58 -4.16
C MET A 70 -5.49 4.63 -4.04
N PRO A 71 -6.20 3.50 -3.78
CA PRO A 71 -7.65 3.59 -3.65
C PRO A 71 -8.14 4.61 -2.64
N VAL A 72 -7.41 4.84 -1.53
CA VAL A 72 -7.87 5.83 -0.56
C VAL A 72 -7.67 7.26 -1.05
N TYR A 73 -6.77 7.46 -2.01
CA TYR A 73 -6.61 8.75 -2.65
C TYR A 73 -7.77 9.02 -3.61
N VAL A 74 -8.14 8.01 -4.38
CA VAL A 74 -9.22 8.12 -5.38
C VAL A 74 -10.59 8.15 -4.70
N PHE A 75 -10.75 7.36 -3.65
CA PHE A 75 -12.00 7.22 -2.91
C PHE A 75 -11.75 7.52 -1.43
N PRO A 76 -11.67 8.81 -1.06
CA PRO A 76 -11.32 9.19 0.33
C PRO A 76 -12.32 8.70 1.38
N ASP A 77 -13.55 8.34 0.98
CA ASP A 77 -14.52 7.79 1.91
C ASP A 77 -14.06 6.48 2.53
N LEU A 78 -13.12 5.78 1.89
CA LEU A 78 -12.54 4.57 2.48
C LEU A 78 -11.86 4.86 3.81
N LEU A 79 -11.47 6.10 4.07
CA LEU A 79 -10.81 6.47 5.31
C LEU A 79 -11.78 6.81 6.43
N ASP A 80 -13.09 6.85 6.15
CA ASP A 80 -14.06 7.28 7.15
C ASP A 80 -14.11 6.39 8.37
N GLY A 81 -13.83 5.10 8.20
CA GLY A 81 -13.93 4.16 9.32
C GLY A 81 -12.61 3.78 9.97
N ILE A 82 -11.49 4.39 9.58
CA ILE A 82 -10.22 3.98 10.16
C ILE A 82 -10.04 4.59 11.55
N SER A 83 -9.23 3.90 12.38
CA SER A 83 -8.98 4.35 13.73
C SER A 83 -8.15 5.63 13.74
N PRO A 84 -8.24 6.42 14.83
CA PRO A 84 -7.36 7.59 14.97
C PRO A 84 -5.89 7.21 14.96
N GLU A 85 -5.54 6.03 15.48
CA GLU A 85 -4.16 5.56 15.50
C GLU A 85 -3.63 5.32 14.10
N LEU A 86 -4.43 4.70 13.24
CA LEU A 86 -4.01 4.49 11.85
C LEU A 86 -3.93 5.83 11.12
N LYS A 87 -4.87 6.72 11.37
CA LYS A 87 -4.85 8.04 10.75
C LYS A 87 -3.58 8.80 11.08
N LYS A 88 -3.05 8.63 12.29
CA LYS A 88 -1.80 9.28 12.69
C LYS A 88 -0.60 8.78 11.90
N ARG A 89 -0.70 7.60 11.29
CA ARG A 89 0.40 7.10 10.44
C ARG A 89 0.39 7.73 9.06
N MET A 90 -0.70 8.41 8.69
CA MET A 90 -0.78 9.00 7.35
C MET A 90 0.07 10.25 7.23
N GLN A 91 0.72 10.36 6.07
CA GLN A 91 1.36 11.58 5.65
C GLN A 91 0.89 11.83 4.22
N GLY A 92 0.15 12.92 4.02
CA GLY A 92 -0.50 13.14 2.75
C GLY A 92 -1.80 12.37 2.66
N LYS A 93 -2.23 12.05 1.46
CA LYS A 93 -3.56 11.52 1.22
C LYS A 93 -3.64 10.01 1.01
N SER A 94 -2.50 9.36 0.82
CA SER A 94 -2.51 7.93 0.51
C SER A 94 -1.33 7.17 1.10
N CYS A 95 -0.50 7.82 1.89
CA CYS A 95 0.74 7.23 2.39
C CYS A 95 0.65 7.02 3.91
N PHE A 96 1.06 5.83 4.35
CA PHE A 96 1.11 5.47 5.76
C PHE A 96 2.56 5.16 6.12
N ASN A 97 3.10 5.83 7.14
CA ASN A 97 4.50 5.71 7.51
C ASN A 97 4.65 5.04 8.87
N TYR A 98 5.54 4.05 8.95
CA TYR A 98 5.76 3.29 10.17
C TYR A 98 7.24 3.24 10.51
N THR A 99 7.53 3.32 11.81
CA THR A 99 8.88 3.14 12.32
C THR A 99 8.99 1.90 13.19
N HIS A 100 7.86 1.33 13.60
CA HIS A 100 7.82 0.16 14.49
C HIS A 100 6.75 -0.80 14.02
N VAL A 101 6.93 -2.06 14.39
CA VAL A 101 5.91 -3.08 14.13
C VAL A 101 4.71 -2.81 15.04
N ASP A 102 3.52 -2.78 14.48
CA ASP A 102 2.28 -2.62 15.22
C ASP A 102 1.25 -3.56 14.58
N GLU A 103 1.08 -4.73 15.17
CA GLU A 103 0.24 -5.77 14.56
C GLU A 103 -1.21 -5.34 14.43
N ARG A 104 -1.72 -4.58 15.39
CA ARG A 104 -3.11 -4.12 15.32
C ARG A 104 -3.31 -3.17 14.16
N LEU A 105 -2.40 -2.23 13.97
CA LEU A 105 -2.48 -1.30 12.86
C LEU A 105 -2.19 -1.99 11.53
N PHE A 106 -1.30 -2.99 11.53
CA PHE A 106 -1.05 -3.75 10.31
C PHE A 106 -2.29 -4.52 9.89
N HIS A 107 -3.02 -5.09 10.86
CA HIS A 107 -4.26 -5.77 10.54
C HIS A 107 -5.28 -4.79 9.96
N GLU A 108 -5.41 -3.62 10.57
CA GLU A 108 -6.33 -2.60 10.08
C GLU A 108 -5.94 -2.14 8.68
N LEU A 109 -4.64 -1.95 8.44
CA LEU A 109 -4.15 -1.55 7.13
C LEU A 109 -4.43 -2.63 6.07
N SER A 110 -4.30 -3.90 6.47
CA SER A 110 -4.61 -5.03 5.59
C SER A 110 -6.08 -5.03 5.21
N GLU A 111 -6.96 -4.76 6.16
CA GLU A 111 -8.40 -4.67 5.87
C GLU A 111 -8.71 -3.50 4.97
N LEU A 112 -8.05 -2.37 5.18
CA LEU A 112 -8.23 -1.20 4.32
C LEU A 112 -7.77 -1.50 2.90
N THR A 113 -6.68 -2.26 2.75
CA THR A 113 -6.18 -2.68 1.45
C THR A 113 -7.22 -3.53 0.73
N LYS A 114 -7.85 -4.46 1.45
CA LYS A 114 -8.90 -5.30 0.90
C LYS A 114 -10.09 -4.46 0.43
N GLN A 115 -10.51 -3.51 1.24
CA GLN A 115 -11.60 -2.62 0.87
C GLN A 115 -11.26 -1.82 -0.39
N GLY A 116 -10.01 -1.36 -0.49
CA GLY A 116 -9.55 -0.64 -1.67
C GLY A 116 -9.56 -1.51 -2.92
N TYR A 117 -9.15 -2.77 -2.78
CA TYR A 117 -9.17 -3.70 -3.89
C TYR A 117 -10.60 -3.93 -4.38
N GLU A 118 -11.52 -4.15 -3.46
CA GLU A 118 -12.92 -4.40 -3.80
C GLU A 118 -13.54 -3.15 -4.45
N ARG A 119 -13.18 -1.97 -3.98
CA ARG A 119 -13.68 -0.73 -4.55
C ARG A 119 -13.15 -0.53 -5.98
N TYR A 120 -11.88 -0.83 -6.21
CA TYR A 120 -11.31 -0.75 -7.56
C TYR A 120 -12.00 -1.71 -8.52
N LYS A 121 -12.33 -2.92 -8.06
CA LYS A 121 -13.07 -3.86 -8.91
C LYS A 121 -14.47 -3.33 -9.21
N LYS A 122 -15.16 -2.87 -8.19
CA LYS A 122 -16.52 -2.38 -8.33
C LYS A 122 -16.59 -1.18 -9.30
N GLU A 123 -15.60 -0.31 -9.23
CA GLU A 123 -15.59 0.91 -10.04
C GLU A 123 -14.94 0.73 -11.41
N GLY A 124 -14.46 -0.48 -11.71
CA GLY A 124 -13.91 -0.77 -13.03
C GLY A 124 -12.47 -0.36 -13.25
N PHE A 125 -11.72 -0.05 -12.19
CA PHE A 125 -10.30 0.25 -12.33
C PHE A 125 -9.48 -1.00 -12.61
N ILE A 126 -9.95 -2.15 -12.16
CA ILE A 126 -9.33 -3.44 -12.44
C ILE A 126 -10.41 -4.42 -12.86
N GLY A 127 -9.97 -5.45 -13.59
CA GLY A 127 -10.88 -6.44 -14.13
C GLY A 127 -11.36 -7.51 -13.18
#